data_82a54a0c9f14a431edc9695ca98f5d98
#
_entry.id   82a54a0c9f14a431edc9695ca98f5d98
#
_cell.length_a   1.000
_cell.length_b   1.000
_cell.length_c   1.000
_cell.angle_alpha   90.00
_cell.angle_beta   90.00
_cell.angle_gamma   90.00
#
_symmetry.space_group_name_H-M   'P 1'
#
loop_
_entity.id
_entity.type
_entity.pdbx_description
1 polymer ?
#
loop_
_entity_poly.entity_id
_entity_poly.type
_entity_poly.pdbx_seq_one_letter_code
_entity_poly.pdbx_strand_id
1 'polypeptide(L)'
;DTDTTAYADILLPALGWGEKDGTVTNSERRISRQRAFLPAPGEAKADWWAMSQVAKKLGFKGFDFNNAVDIFNEHAALSAQDNADIEAREQTDTFRYFNLKGLMNLSTAEYDALQPVQWPVWDKKQDAKAVHQLFCKGQFSHKNAKAKLIPTVAINPVHAISEDYPLILNTGRIRDQWHTMTRTGLSPNLTSHRAEPFCEIHPSDALKFGVRDQGLVEVRSKWGSCVLRVTFSSGVRRGQIFAPIHWTEQVASDARIGKVVNPEVDAISGEPEFKHTPVTIQPFYTTWQGVLYIREGYDSHIQESLHHCAWWTKVKMVKTNRYELADRQTFHDTQKNLKSFLPFADETFEWLSIEDISSQLSHSIILKDGIVIASLYIAPPDLLPDRDWVASLFKRERLSALHRKALLAGMPMSATNNDGPLVCSCFKVGKNKIIEAIKTQNITHEKQVTACLKAGGNCGSCLPEIRGLIKACQQEVEV
;
A
#
# COMPACT_ATOMS: atom_id res chain seq x y z
N ASP A 1 0.09 14.57 -1.99
CA ASP A 1 0.36 14.80 -0.57
C ASP A 1 0.78 13.50 0.11
N THR A 2 1.61 13.62 1.14
CA THR A 2 2.06 12.55 2.03
C THR A 2 2.17 13.10 3.45
N ASP A 3 2.27 12.24 4.48
CA ASP A 3 2.50 12.71 5.86
C ASP A 3 3.76 13.60 5.94
N THR A 4 4.79 13.28 5.15
CA THR A 4 6.05 14.04 5.09
C THR A 4 5.86 15.43 4.49
N THR A 5 5.00 15.61 3.50
CA THR A 5 4.80 16.93 2.86
C THR A 5 4.16 17.96 3.80
N ALA A 6 3.47 17.51 4.85
CA ALA A 6 2.91 18.39 5.87
C ALA A 6 3.99 19.12 6.71
N TYR A 7 5.22 18.60 6.73
CA TYR A 7 6.36 19.18 7.46
C TYR A 7 7.32 19.97 6.54
N ALA A 8 7.05 20.04 5.24
CA ALA A 8 7.93 20.70 4.30
C ALA A 8 7.56 22.18 4.13
N ASP A 9 8.55 23.08 4.28
CA ASP A 9 8.39 24.51 3.99
C ASP A 9 8.37 24.78 2.49
N ILE A 10 9.05 23.95 1.67
CA ILE A 10 9.12 24.07 0.21
C ILE A 10 8.85 22.72 -0.43
N LEU A 11 7.92 22.69 -1.39
CA LEU A 11 7.60 21.52 -2.18
C LEU A 11 8.03 21.74 -3.64
N LEU A 12 8.84 20.82 -4.16
CA LEU A 12 9.30 20.81 -5.56
C LEU A 12 8.66 19.62 -6.28
N PRO A 13 7.60 19.81 -7.07
CA PRO A 13 6.92 18.73 -7.75
C PRO A 13 7.86 18.01 -8.73
N ALA A 14 7.94 16.69 -8.63
CA ALA A 14 8.78 15.85 -9.48
C ALA A 14 7.96 15.07 -10.52
N LEU A 15 8.56 14.80 -11.68
CA LEU A 15 7.97 14.00 -12.75
C LEU A 15 7.76 12.55 -12.31
N GLY A 16 6.67 11.93 -12.76
CA GLY A 16 6.41 10.51 -12.62
C GLY A 16 7.13 9.67 -13.70
N TRP A 17 6.95 8.34 -13.64
CA TRP A 17 7.62 7.40 -14.55
C TRP A 17 7.37 7.66 -16.03
N GLY A 18 6.10 7.89 -16.41
CA GLY A 18 5.72 8.13 -17.80
C GLY A 18 6.09 9.51 -18.34
N GLU A 19 6.54 10.40 -17.47
CA GLU A 19 6.85 11.80 -17.73
C GLU A 19 8.36 12.07 -17.78
N LYS A 20 9.18 11.08 -17.37
CA LYS A 20 10.64 11.19 -17.25
C LYS A 20 11.36 10.68 -18.50
N ASP A 21 12.47 11.34 -18.82
CA ASP A 21 13.48 10.87 -19.73
C ASP A 21 14.74 10.47 -18.95
N GLY A 22 15.40 9.36 -19.35
CA GLY A 22 16.57 8.88 -18.66
C GLY A 22 16.92 7.43 -19.03
N THR A 23 17.60 6.75 -18.11
CA THR A 23 17.90 5.33 -18.17
C THR A 23 17.51 4.66 -16.87
N VAL A 24 17.19 3.37 -16.95
CA VAL A 24 16.90 2.52 -15.79
C VAL A 24 17.71 1.24 -15.88
N THR A 25 18.11 0.71 -14.72
CA THR A 25 18.85 -0.55 -14.64
C THR A 25 18.01 -1.58 -13.89
N ASN A 26 17.89 -2.78 -14.45
CA ASN A 26 17.19 -3.88 -13.80
C ASN A 26 18.15 -4.77 -12.99
N SER A 27 17.60 -5.79 -12.32
CA SER A 27 18.38 -6.69 -11.45
C SER A 27 19.40 -7.56 -12.19
N GLU A 28 19.28 -7.74 -13.52
CA GLU A 28 20.29 -8.40 -14.34
C GLU A 28 21.38 -7.43 -14.87
N ARG A 29 21.44 -6.20 -14.35
CA ARG A 29 22.39 -5.16 -14.75
C ARG A 29 22.16 -4.62 -16.17
N ARG A 30 20.96 -4.75 -16.72
CA ARG A 30 20.62 -4.26 -18.04
C ARG A 30 20.12 -2.82 -17.93
N ILE A 31 20.83 -1.91 -18.61
CA ILE A 31 20.48 -0.51 -18.76
C ILE A 31 19.55 -0.37 -19.95
N SER A 32 18.40 0.25 -19.76
CA SER A 32 17.41 0.53 -20.80
C SER A 32 17.03 1.99 -20.81
N ARG A 33 16.74 2.52 -22.01
CA ARG A 33 16.20 3.88 -22.15
C ARG A 33 14.79 3.94 -21.55
N GLN A 34 14.56 4.94 -20.69
CA GLN A 34 13.25 5.40 -20.27
C GLN A 34 12.92 6.64 -21.10
N ARG A 35 11.80 6.63 -21.81
CA ARG A 35 11.33 7.75 -22.61
C ARG A 35 10.03 8.27 -22.06
N ALA A 36 9.90 9.59 -21.94
CA ALA A 36 8.64 10.21 -21.59
C ALA A 36 7.60 9.95 -22.70
N PHE A 37 6.42 9.50 -22.30
CA PHE A 37 5.24 9.31 -23.18
C PHE A 37 4.00 10.04 -22.67
N LEU A 38 4.12 10.73 -21.51
CA LEU A 38 3.14 11.63 -20.93
C LEU A 38 3.73 13.03 -20.79
N PRO A 39 2.92 14.10 -20.94
CA PRO A 39 3.36 15.44 -20.63
C PRO A 39 3.61 15.63 -19.13
N ALA A 40 4.48 16.58 -18.80
CA ALA A 40 4.71 16.98 -17.41
C ALA A 40 3.42 17.62 -16.83
N PRO A 41 2.93 17.18 -15.66
CA PRO A 41 1.76 17.80 -15.02
C PRO A 41 2.17 19.09 -14.30
N GLY A 42 1.39 20.17 -14.50
CA GLY A 42 1.59 21.45 -13.81
C GLY A 42 3.03 21.97 -13.89
N GLU A 43 3.64 22.26 -12.75
CA GLU A 43 4.99 22.77 -12.63
C GLU A 43 6.06 21.68 -12.39
N ALA A 44 5.69 20.40 -12.48
CA ALA A 44 6.61 19.30 -12.22
C ALA A 44 7.84 19.32 -13.14
N LYS A 45 9.00 19.08 -12.55
CA LYS A 45 10.30 19.01 -13.23
C LYS A 45 11.01 17.70 -12.90
N ALA A 46 12.00 17.33 -13.70
CA ALA A 46 12.85 16.19 -13.38
C ALA A 46 13.61 16.41 -12.06
N ASP A 47 13.78 15.35 -11.27
CA ASP A 47 14.48 15.42 -9.97
C ASP A 47 15.88 16.03 -10.11
N TRP A 48 16.64 15.60 -11.14
CA TRP A 48 17.97 16.12 -11.42
C TRP A 48 17.99 17.62 -11.72
N TRP A 49 16.95 18.13 -12.38
CA TRP A 49 16.85 19.56 -12.70
C TRP A 49 16.70 20.37 -11.41
N ALA A 50 15.82 19.98 -10.51
CA ALA A 50 15.60 20.65 -9.22
C ALA A 50 16.90 20.70 -8.41
N MET A 51 17.58 19.56 -8.26
CA MET A 51 18.86 19.48 -7.56
C MET A 51 19.95 20.34 -8.23
N SER A 52 20.05 20.35 -9.56
CA SER A 52 21.00 21.17 -10.29
C SER A 52 20.76 22.66 -10.09
N GLN A 53 19.47 23.11 -10.07
CA GLN A 53 19.16 24.52 -9.80
C GLN A 53 19.56 24.94 -8.38
N VAL A 54 19.31 24.10 -7.38
CA VAL A 54 19.72 24.36 -5.99
C VAL A 54 21.25 24.44 -5.90
N ALA A 55 21.97 23.47 -6.49
CA ALA A 55 23.42 23.43 -6.48
C ALA A 55 24.04 24.68 -7.10
N LYS A 56 23.52 25.13 -8.26
CA LYS A 56 23.95 26.37 -8.93
C LYS A 56 23.74 27.62 -8.04
N LYS A 57 22.59 27.70 -7.38
CA LYS A 57 22.28 28.82 -6.47
C LYS A 57 23.18 28.84 -5.23
N LEU A 58 23.66 27.68 -4.79
CA LEU A 58 24.64 27.53 -3.72
C LEU A 58 26.10 27.79 -4.19
N GLY A 59 26.32 28.05 -5.48
CA GLY A 59 27.62 28.33 -6.05
C GLY A 59 28.47 27.12 -6.42
N PHE A 60 27.89 25.91 -6.40
CA PHE A 60 28.58 24.71 -6.86
C PHE A 60 28.75 24.71 -8.39
N LYS A 61 29.92 24.25 -8.85
CA LYS A 61 30.24 24.05 -10.27
C LYS A 61 29.90 22.60 -10.69
N GLY A 62 29.76 22.37 -12.00
CA GLY A 62 29.54 21.01 -12.55
C GLY A 62 28.08 20.56 -12.59
N PHE A 63 27.11 21.47 -12.42
CA PHE A 63 25.68 21.19 -12.46
C PHE A 63 24.98 21.82 -13.67
N ASP A 64 25.75 22.06 -14.77
CA ASP A 64 25.23 22.74 -15.98
C ASP A 64 24.61 21.77 -16.99
N PHE A 65 23.89 20.79 -16.47
CA PHE A 65 23.18 19.81 -17.29
C PHE A 65 21.99 20.45 -18.02
N ASN A 66 21.84 20.13 -19.31
CA ASN A 66 20.73 20.59 -20.14
C ASN A 66 19.69 19.48 -20.37
N ASN A 67 20.12 18.23 -20.31
CA ASN A 67 19.28 17.07 -20.60
C ASN A 67 19.81 15.80 -19.91
N ALA A 68 19.08 14.70 -20.03
CA ALA A 68 19.45 13.40 -19.44
C ALA A 68 20.73 12.81 -20.05
N VAL A 69 21.09 13.18 -21.29
CA VAL A 69 22.32 12.70 -21.95
C VAL A 69 23.55 13.24 -21.25
N ASP A 70 23.55 14.51 -20.85
CA ASP A 70 24.69 15.12 -20.14
C ASP A 70 24.98 14.36 -18.84
N ILE A 71 23.94 14.05 -18.08
CA ILE A 71 24.05 13.30 -16.83
C ILE A 71 24.50 11.86 -17.09
N PHE A 72 23.95 11.19 -18.13
CA PHE A 72 24.35 9.85 -18.47
C PHE A 72 25.84 9.77 -18.90
N ASN A 73 26.32 10.75 -19.66
CA ASN A 73 27.72 10.82 -20.07
C ASN A 73 28.64 11.03 -18.86
N GLU A 74 28.28 11.89 -17.90
CA GLU A 74 29.02 12.04 -16.66
C GLU A 74 29.00 10.74 -15.84
N HIS A 75 27.84 10.10 -15.69
CA HIS A 75 27.72 8.82 -15.00
C HIS A 75 28.63 7.75 -15.64
N ALA A 76 28.65 7.66 -16.99
CA ALA A 76 29.52 6.74 -17.70
C ALA A 76 31.01 7.06 -17.46
N ALA A 77 31.40 8.35 -17.52
CA ALA A 77 32.76 8.79 -17.24
C ALA A 77 33.20 8.47 -15.82
N LEU A 78 32.36 8.74 -14.82
CA LEU A 78 32.64 8.43 -13.41
C LEU A 78 32.79 6.93 -13.16
N SER A 79 32.02 6.08 -13.86
CA SER A 79 32.15 4.62 -13.75
C SER A 79 33.51 4.12 -14.26
N ALA A 80 34.11 4.83 -15.22
CA ALA A 80 35.42 4.51 -15.81
C ALA A 80 36.59 5.18 -15.10
N GLN A 81 36.34 6.26 -14.34
CA GLN A 81 37.38 7.01 -13.65
C GLN A 81 38.07 6.12 -12.62
N ASP A 82 39.41 6.11 -12.62
CA ASP A 82 40.23 5.31 -11.72
C ASP A 82 39.82 3.83 -11.65
N ASN A 83 39.22 3.32 -12.72
CA ASN A 83 38.85 1.94 -12.87
C ASN A 83 39.82 1.24 -13.82
N ALA A 84 40.59 0.30 -13.28
CA ALA A 84 41.56 -0.44 -14.08
C ALA A 84 40.88 -1.26 -15.16
N ASP A 85 41.59 -1.45 -16.29
CA ASP A 85 41.13 -2.38 -17.32
C ASP A 85 41.11 -3.82 -16.81
N ILE A 86 40.30 -4.68 -17.43
CA ILE A 86 40.10 -6.05 -16.98
C ILE A 86 41.40 -6.88 -16.98
N GLU A 87 42.33 -6.55 -17.86
CA GLU A 87 43.63 -7.16 -17.95
C GLU A 87 44.56 -6.82 -16.80
N ALA A 88 44.37 -5.61 -16.21
CA ALA A 88 45.17 -5.11 -15.09
C ALA A 88 44.58 -5.44 -13.71
N ARG A 89 43.43 -6.09 -13.64
CA ARG A 89 42.68 -6.33 -12.38
C ARG A 89 43.47 -7.02 -11.27
N GLU A 90 44.41 -7.90 -11.62
CA GLU A 90 45.26 -8.65 -10.68
C GLU A 90 46.42 -7.80 -10.13
N GLN A 91 46.67 -6.65 -10.72
CA GLN A 91 47.79 -5.76 -10.40
C GLN A 91 47.35 -4.53 -9.60
N THR A 92 46.06 -4.35 -9.39
CA THR A 92 45.51 -3.14 -8.78
C THR A 92 44.26 -3.45 -7.93
N ASP A 93 44.07 -2.63 -6.89
CA ASP A 93 42.87 -2.65 -6.04
C ASP A 93 41.74 -1.74 -6.58
N THR A 94 41.96 -1.07 -7.73
CA THR A 94 41.00 -0.10 -8.30
C THR A 94 40.05 -0.74 -9.32
N PHE A 95 40.18 -2.04 -9.62
CA PHE A 95 39.30 -2.73 -10.55
C PHE A 95 37.88 -2.85 -10.01
N ARG A 96 36.91 -2.39 -10.81
CA ARG A 96 35.47 -2.54 -10.55
C ARG A 96 34.79 -3.11 -11.80
N TYR A 97 33.90 -4.10 -11.62
CA TYR A 97 33.10 -4.62 -12.74
C TYR A 97 32.10 -3.60 -13.30
N PHE A 98 31.59 -2.67 -12.46
CA PHE A 98 30.74 -1.59 -12.96
C PHE A 98 31.56 -0.62 -13.77
N ASN A 99 31.44 -0.69 -15.09
CA ASN A 99 32.17 0.13 -16.04
C ASN A 99 31.30 0.37 -17.27
N LEU A 100 31.15 1.64 -17.65
CA LEU A 100 30.38 2.10 -18.81
C LEU A 100 31.29 2.87 -19.79
N LYS A 101 32.60 2.63 -19.78
CA LYS A 101 33.60 3.31 -20.64
C LYS A 101 33.18 3.34 -22.11
N GLY A 102 32.61 2.23 -22.61
CA GLY A 102 32.10 2.12 -23.99
C GLY A 102 30.87 2.98 -24.30
N LEU A 103 30.23 3.54 -23.30
CA LEU A 103 29.04 4.41 -23.41
C LEU A 103 29.33 5.89 -23.10
N MET A 104 30.60 6.27 -22.95
CA MET A 104 30.98 7.66 -22.74
C MET A 104 30.79 8.49 -24.01
N ASN A 105 30.49 9.79 -23.82
CA ASN A 105 30.39 10.79 -24.88
C ASN A 105 29.37 10.42 -25.97
N LEU A 106 28.25 9.85 -25.60
CA LEU A 106 27.15 9.64 -26.54
C LEU A 106 26.56 11.00 -26.96
N SER A 107 26.36 11.18 -28.26
CA SER A 107 25.51 12.25 -28.78
C SER A 107 24.04 11.98 -28.38
N THR A 108 23.19 13.02 -28.44
CA THR A 108 21.76 12.87 -28.18
C THR A 108 21.12 11.78 -29.08
N ALA A 109 21.51 11.72 -30.36
CA ALA A 109 21.00 10.73 -31.29
C ALA A 109 21.43 9.30 -30.92
N GLU A 110 22.69 9.11 -30.51
CA GLU A 110 23.19 7.79 -30.06
C GLU A 110 22.53 7.36 -28.75
N TYR A 111 22.31 8.31 -27.84
CA TYR A 111 21.61 8.06 -26.58
C TYR A 111 20.15 7.67 -26.84
N ASP A 112 19.46 8.37 -27.74
CA ASP A 112 18.08 8.05 -28.10
C ASP A 112 17.95 6.70 -28.80
N ALA A 113 18.96 6.30 -29.56
CA ALA A 113 19.03 5.01 -30.25
C ALA A 113 19.55 3.88 -29.34
N LEU A 114 20.00 4.19 -28.09
CA LEU A 114 20.60 3.20 -27.21
C LEU A 114 19.67 2.00 -26.97
N GLN A 115 20.15 0.84 -27.38
CA GLN A 115 19.48 -0.44 -27.13
C GLN A 115 19.74 -0.90 -25.69
N PRO A 116 18.87 -1.72 -25.10
CA PRO A 116 19.13 -2.31 -23.79
C PRO A 116 20.48 -3.04 -23.77
N VAL A 117 21.38 -2.59 -22.88
CA VAL A 117 22.75 -3.11 -22.80
C VAL A 117 23.06 -3.56 -21.37
N GLN A 118 23.71 -4.72 -21.22
CA GLN A 118 24.14 -5.23 -19.91
C GLN A 118 25.56 -4.75 -19.61
N TRP A 119 25.75 -4.10 -18.46
CA TRP A 119 27.11 -3.73 -18.04
C TRP A 119 27.88 -4.95 -17.47
N PRO A 120 29.22 -4.97 -17.56
CA PRO A 120 30.13 -3.93 -17.99
C PRO A 120 30.15 -3.71 -19.50
N VAL A 121 30.38 -2.45 -19.91
CA VAL A 121 30.57 -2.05 -21.33
C VAL A 121 31.93 -1.38 -21.46
N TRP A 122 32.92 -2.19 -21.84
CA TRP A 122 34.31 -1.76 -21.92
C TRP A 122 34.65 -0.99 -23.20
N ASP A 123 33.99 -1.33 -24.30
CA ASP A 123 34.23 -0.80 -25.64
C ASP A 123 32.92 -0.37 -26.31
N LYS A 124 32.95 0.72 -27.07
CA LYS A 124 31.81 1.22 -27.87
C LYS A 124 31.32 0.22 -28.91
N LYS A 125 32.21 -0.70 -29.39
CA LYS A 125 31.89 -1.75 -30.36
C LYS A 125 31.30 -3.03 -29.74
N GLN A 126 31.17 -3.06 -28.43
CA GLN A 126 30.63 -4.22 -27.74
C GLN A 126 29.18 -4.47 -28.18
N ASP A 127 28.87 -5.72 -28.51
CA ASP A 127 27.51 -6.11 -28.89
C ASP A 127 26.54 -5.87 -27.72
N ALA A 128 25.54 -5.01 -27.93
CA ALA A 128 24.52 -4.72 -26.93
C ALA A 128 23.70 -5.97 -26.50
N LYS A 129 23.65 -6.99 -27.35
CA LYS A 129 23.00 -8.28 -27.06
C LYS A 129 23.89 -9.25 -26.28
N ALA A 130 25.18 -8.95 -26.13
CA ALA A 130 26.08 -9.79 -25.37
C ALA A 130 25.60 -9.89 -23.89
N VAL A 131 25.60 -11.13 -23.38
CA VAL A 131 25.30 -11.40 -21.98
C VAL A 131 26.60 -11.66 -21.24
N HIS A 132 26.88 -10.82 -20.24
CA HIS A 132 28.08 -10.95 -19.42
C HIS A 132 27.73 -11.61 -18.09
N GLN A 133 28.12 -12.86 -17.95
CA GLN A 133 28.06 -13.52 -16.64
C GLN A 133 29.29 -13.12 -15.82
N LEU A 134 29.08 -12.38 -14.74
CA LEU A 134 30.15 -12.03 -13.81
C LEU A 134 30.62 -13.27 -13.05
N PHE A 135 31.90 -13.27 -12.71
CA PHE A 135 32.54 -14.31 -11.89
C PHE A 135 32.49 -15.75 -12.48
N CYS A 136 32.13 -15.91 -13.75
CA CYS A 136 31.98 -17.24 -14.38
C CYS A 136 33.25 -18.08 -14.38
N LYS A 137 34.41 -17.45 -14.26
CA LYS A 137 35.73 -18.12 -14.14
C LYS A 137 36.23 -18.18 -12.70
N GLY A 138 35.36 -17.94 -11.71
CA GLY A 138 35.75 -17.89 -10.31
C GLY A 138 36.64 -16.70 -9.94
N GLN A 139 36.68 -15.65 -10.75
CA GLN A 139 37.51 -14.48 -10.55
C GLN A 139 36.65 -13.34 -9.97
N PHE A 140 36.93 -12.94 -8.74
CA PHE A 140 36.21 -11.91 -8.01
C PHE A 140 37.00 -10.59 -8.00
N SER A 141 36.36 -9.49 -7.65
CA SER A 141 36.94 -8.13 -7.60
C SER A 141 37.86 -7.92 -6.37
N HIS A 142 38.64 -8.91 -6.01
CA HIS A 142 39.66 -8.82 -4.99
C HIS A 142 41.04 -8.98 -5.62
N LYS A 143 42.06 -8.41 -4.97
CA LYS A 143 43.44 -8.47 -5.46
C LYS A 143 43.95 -9.88 -5.74
N ASN A 144 43.49 -10.87 -4.97
CA ASN A 144 43.81 -12.29 -5.18
C ASN A 144 42.81 -13.00 -6.09
N ALA A 145 41.90 -12.27 -6.72
CA ALA A 145 40.81 -12.76 -7.58
C ALA A 145 39.89 -13.82 -6.95
N LYS A 146 39.98 -14.09 -5.65
CA LYS A 146 39.20 -15.13 -4.96
C LYS A 146 37.97 -14.51 -4.27
N ALA A 147 36.93 -15.32 -4.08
CA ALA A 147 35.79 -14.96 -3.25
C ALA A 147 36.22 -14.77 -1.79
N LYS A 148 35.72 -13.72 -1.16
CA LYS A 148 35.90 -13.48 0.27
C LYS A 148 34.78 -14.23 1.01
N LEU A 149 35.09 -15.36 1.60
CA LEU A 149 34.16 -16.13 2.42
C LEU A 149 34.16 -15.53 3.82
N ILE A 150 33.09 -14.81 4.16
CA ILE A 150 32.93 -14.19 5.48
C ILE A 150 32.05 -15.12 6.32
N PRO A 151 32.59 -15.71 7.41
CA PRO A 151 31.75 -16.46 8.32
C PRO A 151 30.75 -15.53 9.00
N THR A 152 29.48 -15.84 8.88
CA THR A 152 28.42 -15.10 9.56
C THR A 152 27.94 -15.89 10.77
N VAL A 153 27.79 -15.23 11.90
CA VAL A 153 27.21 -15.78 13.12
C VAL A 153 25.77 -15.32 13.21
N ALA A 154 24.87 -16.23 13.53
CA ALA A 154 23.49 -15.86 13.83
C ALA A 154 23.45 -15.00 15.08
N ILE A 155 22.93 -13.79 14.94
CA ILE A 155 22.78 -12.84 16.05
C ILE A 155 21.30 -12.83 16.42
N ASN A 156 21.02 -12.90 17.74
CA ASN A 156 19.66 -12.72 18.22
C ASN A 156 19.22 -11.27 18.02
N PRO A 157 17.90 -11.03 17.84
CA PRO A 157 17.35 -9.68 17.85
C PRO A 157 17.76 -8.91 19.10
N VAL A 158 17.98 -7.60 18.97
CA VAL A 158 18.45 -6.75 20.08
C VAL A 158 17.44 -6.74 21.23
N HIS A 159 16.16 -6.70 20.90
CA HIS A 159 15.08 -6.66 21.89
C HIS A 159 14.38 -8.01 22.00
N ALA A 160 14.57 -8.68 23.14
CA ALA A 160 13.85 -9.91 23.47
C ALA A 160 12.41 -9.62 23.92
N ILE A 161 11.52 -10.60 23.73
CA ILE A 161 10.18 -10.58 24.34
C ILE A 161 10.29 -10.57 25.88
N SER A 162 9.30 -9.97 26.52
CA SER A 162 9.18 -9.89 27.99
C SER A 162 7.74 -10.17 28.42
N GLU A 163 7.48 -10.18 29.71
CA GLU A 163 6.12 -10.29 30.25
C GLU A 163 5.26 -9.10 29.83
N ASP A 164 5.81 -7.88 29.75
CA ASP A 164 5.10 -6.68 29.32
C ASP A 164 4.85 -6.67 27.80
N TYR A 165 5.75 -7.27 27.00
CA TYR A 165 5.69 -7.33 25.54
C TYR A 165 5.89 -8.77 25.05
N PRO A 166 4.88 -9.64 25.24
CA PRO A 166 5.03 -11.09 25.04
C PRO A 166 4.84 -11.56 23.59
N LEU A 167 4.47 -10.67 22.68
CA LEU A 167 4.27 -10.98 21.27
C LEU A 167 5.35 -10.35 20.40
N ILE A 168 5.61 -10.95 19.25
CA ILE A 168 6.49 -10.40 18.21
C ILE A 168 5.65 -9.79 17.10
N LEU A 169 5.83 -8.52 16.82
CA LEU A 169 5.29 -7.86 15.66
C LEU A 169 6.15 -8.16 14.43
N ASN A 170 5.56 -8.76 13.42
CA ASN A 170 6.09 -8.87 12.07
C ASN A 170 5.34 -7.88 11.16
N THR A 171 6.08 -7.02 10.47
CA THR A 171 5.49 -6.08 9.53
C THR A 171 5.71 -6.53 8.08
N GLY A 172 4.86 -6.10 7.17
CA GLY A 172 5.02 -6.49 5.77
C GLY A 172 4.10 -5.77 4.81
N ARG A 173 4.18 -6.18 3.54
CA ARG A 173 3.32 -5.69 2.48
C ARG A 173 2.12 -6.60 2.29
N ILE A 174 1.04 -6.04 1.75
CA ILE A 174 -0.06 -6.81 1.19
C ILE A 174 -0.03 -6.71 -0.33
N ARG A 175 -0.65 -7.67 -1.02
CA ARG A 175 -0.50 -7.87 -2.48
C ARG A 175 -0.99 -6.70 -3.33
N ASP A 176 -2.02 -5.98 -2.87
CA ASP A 176 -2.70 -4.98 -3.70
C ASP A 176 -2.28 -3.54 -3.37
N GLN A 177 -1.37 -3.35 -2.40
CA GLN A 177 -0.89 -2.05 -1.99
C GLN A 177 0.62 -1.88 -2.21
N TRP A 178 1.03 -0.65 -2.48
CA TRP A 178 2.41 -0.27 -2.68
C TRP A 178 2.82 0.84 -1.70
N HIS A 179 3.84 0.56 -0.88
CA HIS A 179 4.37 1.47 0.15
C HIS A 179 3.26 2.19 0.93
N THR A 180 3.24 3.52 0.92
CA THR A 180 2.29 4.38 1.65
C THR A 180 0.99 4.66 0.88
N MET A 181 0.64 3.85 -0.09
CA MET A 181 -0.59 3.93 -0.89
C MET A 181 -0.79 5.24 -1.67
N THR A 182 0.21 6.08 -1.81
CA THR A 182 0.10 7.37 -2.51
C THR A 182 -0.43 7.26 -3.94
N ARG A 183 -0.28 6.10 -4.58
CA ARG A 183 -0.85 5.78 -5.90
C ARG A 183 -1.90 4.69 -5.84
N THR A 184 -1.57 3.55 -5.23
CA THR A 184 -2.50 2.40 -5.16
C THR A 184 -3.74 2.71 -4.33
N GLY A 185 -3.65 3.56 -3.31
CA GLY A 185 -4.78 4.04 -2.52
C GLY A 185 -5.79 4.90 -3.29
N LEU A 186 -5.42 5.40 -4.49
CA LEU A 186 -6.33 6.12 -5.38
C LEU A 186 -7.17 5.19 -6.27
N SER A 187 -6.85 3.90 -6.30
CA SER A 187 -7.55 2.91 -7.11
C SER A 187 -8.60 2.16 -6.30
N PRO A 188 -9.91 2.36 -6.57
CA PRO A 188 -10.98 1.64 -5.87
C PRO A 188 -10.89 0.12 -5.98
N ASN A 189 -10.32 -0.41 -7.05
CA ASN A 189 -10.16 -1.86 -7.23
C ASN A 189 -9.08 -2.43 -6.31
N LEU A 190 -8.02 -1.68 -6.02
CA LEU A 190 -6.91 -2.14 -5.17
C LEU A 190 -7.23 -1.97 -3.69
N THR A 191 -8.00 -0.95 -3.32
CA THR A 191 -8.42 -0.72 -1.93
C THR A 191 -9.53 -1.67 -1.47
N SER A 192 -10.28 -2.28 -2.38
CA SER A 192 -11.41 -3.15 -2.04
C SER A 192 -11.02 -4.52 -1.48
N HIS A 193 -9.80 -5.00 -1.71
CA HIS A 193 -9.35 -6.30 -1.18
C HIS A 193 -9.12 -6.28 0.34
N ARG A 194 -8.35 -5.30 0.82
CA ARG A 194 -8.14 -5.02 2.24
C ARG A 194 -8.36 -3.53 2.45
N ALA A 195 -9.53 -3.21 2.94
CA ALA A 195 -10.01 -1.83 3.03
C ALA A 195 -9.49 -1.09 4.26
N GLU A 196 -9.24 -1.82 5.35
CA GLU A 196 -8.87 -1.29 6.65
C GLU A 196 -7.48 -1.75 7.09
N PRO A 197 -6.77 -0.95 7.91
CA PRO A 197 -5.55 -1.40 8.56
C PRO A 197 -5.87 -2.54 9.53
N PHE A 198 -5.09 -3.61 9.52
CA PHE A 198 -5.43 -4.80 10.29
C PHE A 198 -4.23 -5.40 11.04
N CYS A 199 -4.57 -6.16 12.08
CA CYS A 199 -3.65 -6.98 12.86
C CYS A 199 -4.07 -8.44 12.72
N GLU A 200 -3.26 -9.27 12.05
CA GLU A 200 -3.49 -10.72 12.04
C GLU A 200 -2.90 -11.36 13.29
N ILE A 201 -3.70 -12.18 13.95
CA ILE A 201 -3.31 -12.90 15.16
C ILE A 201 -3.87 -14.33 15.15
N HIS A 202 -3.11 -15.26 15.71
CA HIS A 202 -3.58 -16.63 15.90
C HIS A 202 -4.76 -16.67 16.89
N PRO A 203 -5.88 -17.37 16.60
CA PRO A 203 -7.07 -17.40 17.46
C PRO A 203 -6.78 -17.77 18.92
N SER A 204 -5.85 -18.71 19.16
CA SER A 204 -5.46 -19.12 20.52
C SER A 204 -4.74 -18.00 21.31
N ASP A 205 -4.03 -17.10 20.63
CA ASP A 205 -3.40 -15.96 21.29
C ASP A 205 -4.41 -14.82 21.48
N ALA A 206 -5.29 -14.60 20.49
CA ALA A 206 -6.39 -13.65 20.62
C ALA A 206 -7.23 -13.87 21.88
N LEU A 207 -7.54 -15.14 22.17
CA LEU A 207 -8.28 -15.52 23.38
C LEU A 207 -7.56 -15.09 24.67
N LYS A 208 -6.23 -15.24 24.76
CA LYS A 208 -5.44 -14.85 25.94
C LYS A 208 -5.48 -13.34 26.21
N PHE A 209 -5.54 -12.53 25.16
CA PHE A 209 -5.59 -11.07 25.24
C PHE A 209 -7.01 -10.50 25.23
N GLY A 210 -8.05 -11.34 25.19
CA GLY A 210 -9.45 -10.92 25.19
C GLY A 210 -9.85 -10.14 23.94
N VAL A 211 -9.14 -10.28 22.83
CA VAL A 211 -9.47 -9.62 21.57
C VAL A 211 -10.41 -10.48 20.74
N ARG A 212 -11.31 -9.84 19.99
CA ARG A 212 -12.31 -10.50 19.14
C ARG A 212 -11.99 -10.29 17.67
N ASP A 213 -12.35 -11.26 16.84
CA ASP A 213 -12.28 -11.07 15.39
C ASP A 213 -13.12 -9.88 14.96
N GLN A 214 -12.63 -9.10 14.00
CA GLN A 214 -13.21 -7.83 13.53
C GLN A 214 -13.38 -6.73 14.63
N GLY A 215 -12.89 -6.94 15.85
CA GLY A 215 -12.78 -5.88 16.86
C GLY A 215 -11.62 -4.92 16.56
N LEU A 216 -11.57 -3.80 17.26
CA LEU A 216 -10.40 -2.92 17.25
C LEU A 216 -9.43 -3.33 18.36
N VAL A 217 -8.15 -3.24 18.07
CA VAL A 217 -7.06 -3.57 18.99
C VAL A 217 -6.00 -2.48 18.98
N GLU A 218 -5.55 -2.07 20.15
CA GLU A 218 -4.33 -1.29 20.28
C GLU A 218 -3.13 -2.24 20.29
N VAL A 219 -2.20 -2.03 19.37
CA VAL A 219 -0.88 -2.69 19.34
C VAL A 219 0.13 -1.72 19.91
N ARG A 220 0.83 -2.11 20.97
CA ARG A 220 1.76 -1.25 21.69
C ARG A 220 3.13 -1.91 21.85
N SER A 221 4.17 -1.13 21.59
CA SER A 221 5.56 -1.45 21.93
C SER A 221 6.10 -0.46 22.96
N LYS A 222 7.39 -0.58 23.26
CA LYS A 222 8.14 0.42 24.06
C LYS A 222 8.21 1.79 23.37
N TRP A 223 8.08 1.85 22.05
CA TRP A 223 8.31 3.06 21.23
C TRP A 223 7.04 3.77 20.83
N GLY A 224 5.91 3.07 20.78
CA GLY A 224 4.64 3.68 20.42
C GLY A 224 3.50 2.69 20.31
N SER A 225 2.35 3.19 19.86
CA SER A 225 1.15 2.37 19.64
C SER A 225 0.41 2.76 18.37
N CYS A 226 -0.44 1.87 17.90
CA CYS A 226 -1.41 2.12 16.84
C CYS A 226 -2.66 1.27 17.04
N VAL A 227 -3.77 1.65 16.39
CA VAL A 227 -5.06 0.96 16.50
C VAL A 227 -5.42 0.33 15.15
N LEU A 228 -5.69 -0.97 15.18
CA LEU A 228 -5.91 -1.80 14.00
C LEU A 228 -7.16 -2.67 14.15
N ARG A 229 -7.73 -3.11 13.01
CA ARG A 229 -8.81 -4.11 12.99
C ARG A 229 -8.24 -5.50 13.18
N VAL A 230 -8.76 -6.28 14.10
CA VAL A 230 -8.33 -7.67 14.32
C VAL A 230 -8.78 -8.58 13.18
N THR A 231 -7.91 -9.44 12.74
CA THR A 231 -8.21 -10.53 11.81
C THR A 231 -7.62 -11.83 12.35
N PHE A 232 -8.47 -12.83 12.58
CA PHE A 232 -7.99 -14.14 13.02
C PHE A 232 -7.37 -14.89 11.84
N SER A 233 -6.19 -15.45 12.08
CA SER A 233 -5.46 -16.20 11.06
C SER A 233 -4.67 -17.36 11.67
N SER A 234 -5.00 -18.58 11.28
CA SER A 234 -4.19 -19.76 11.63
C SER A 234 -2.85 -19.82 10.88
N GLY A 235 -2.65 -18.96 9.86
CA GLY A 235 -1.40 -18.80 9.14
C GLY A 235 -0.33 -18.04 9.91
N VAL A 236 -0.71 -17.28 10.93
CA VAL A 236 0.22 -16.57 11.81
C VAL A 236 0.64 -17.51 12.94
N ARG A 237 1.94 -17.56 13.24
CA ARG A 237 2.47 -18.40 14.33
C ARG A 237 2.03 -17.87 15.70
N ARG A 238 1.82 -18.79 16.66
CA ARG A 238 1.59 -18.39 18.06
C ARG A 238 2.74 -17.54 18.58
N GLY A 239 2.43 -16.54 19.39
CA GLY A 239 3.39 -15.56 19.90
C GLY A 239 3.78 -14.48 18.89
N GLN A 240 3.14 -14.45 17.71
CA GLN A 240 3.39 -13.46 16.69
C GLN A 240 2.11 -12.78 16.24
N ILE A 241 2.23 -11.53 15.81
CA ILE A 241 1.19 -10.80 15.08
C ILE A 241 1.78 -10.25 13.79
N PHE A 242 0.93 -10.03 12.80
CA PHE A 242 1.30 -9.36 11.55
C PHE A 242 0.50 -8.08 11.39
N ALA A 243 1.16 -7.00 10.98
CA ALA A 243 0.50 -5.76 10.59
C ALA A 243 1.12 -5.18 9.32
N PRO A 244 0.29 -4.68 8.37
CA PRO A 244 0.78 -4.12 7.11
C PRO A 244 1.38 -2.72 7.29
N ILE A 245 2.35 -2.38 6.43
CA ILE A 245 3.09 -1.11 6.49
C ILE A 245 2.43 0.06 5.75
N HIS A 246 1.29 -0.15 5.10
CA HIS A 246 0.81 0.75 4.06
C HIS A 246 0.06 1.98 4.56
N TRP A 247 -0.66 1.88 5.68
CA TRP A 247 -1.52 2.96 6.18
C TRP A 247 -0.71 4.11 6.77
N THR A 248 -1.12 5.32 6.42
CA THR A 248 -0.57 6.60 6.87
C THR A 248 -1.66 7.45 7.49
N GLU A 249 -1.30 8.58 8.06
CA GLU A 249 -2.24 9.53 8.68
C GLU A 249 -3.20 10.19 7.68
N GLN A 250 -2.92 10.08 6.38
CA GLN A 250 -3.85 10.56 5.33
C GLN A 250 -5.05 9.62 5.10
N VAL A 251 -4.91 8.36 5.46
CA VAL A 251 -5.92 7.33 5.21
C VAL A 251 -6.40 6.63 6.48
N ALA A 252 -5.83 6.93 7.63
CA ALA A 252 -6.28 6.41 8.93
C ALA A 252 -5.79 7.28 10.07
N SER A 253 -6.56 7.39 11.15
CA SER A 253 -6.24 8.24 12.32
C SER A 253 -5.02 7.77 13.10
N ASP A 254 -4.87 6.47 13.29
CA ASP A 254 -3.80 5.90 14.11
C ASP A 254 -3.43 4.48 13.67
N ALA A 255 -2.98 4.32 12.43
CA ALA A 255 -2.66 3.01 11.87
C ALA A 255 -1.24 2.91 11.31
N ARG A 256 -0.40 3.92 11.51
CA ARG A 256 0.98 3.92 11.03
C ARG A 256 1.85 3.00 11.90
N ILE A 257 2.02 1.76 11.45
CA ILE A 257 2.77 0.73 12.19
C ILE A 257 4.24 1.10 12.44
N GLY A 258 4.81 2.00 11.64
CA GLY A 258 6.16 2.53 11.88
C GLY A 258 6.36 3.21 13.22
N LYS A 259 5.28 3.69 13.89
CA LYS A 259 5.35 4.22 15.27
C LYS A 259 5.69 3.14 16.29
N VAL A 260 5.38 1.88 15.98
CA VAL A 260 5.48 0.73 16.89
C VAL A 260 6.79 -0.01 16.73
N VAL A 261 7.39 0.04 15.53
CA VAL A 261 8.63 -0.68 15.20
C VAL A 261 9.80 -0.15 16.02
N ASN A 262 10.68 -1.06 16.48
CA ASN A 262 11.90 -0.71 17.19
C ASN A 262 12.86 0.11 16.29
N PRO A 263 13.73 0.98 16.83
CA PRO A 263 14.62 1.84 16.07
C PRO A 263 15.96 1.17 15.67
N GLU A 264 16.14 -0.10 15.96
CA GLU A 264 17.40 -0.80 15.70
C GLU A 264 17.67 -0.96 14.21
N VAL A 265 18.92 -0.77 13.83
CA VAL A 265 19.41 -0.92 12.48
C VAL A 265 20.69 -1.72 12.44
N ASP A 266 20.94 -2.43 11.35
CA ASP A 266 22.22 -3.07 11.09
C ASP A 266 23.34 -2.03 11.01
N ALA A 267 24.43 -2.24 11.74
CA ALA A 267 25.51 -1.25 11.86
C ALA A 267 26.28 -1.01 10.55
N ILE A 268 26.19 -1.91 9.58
CA ILE A 268 26.91 -1.82 8.30
C ILE A 268 25.99 -1.32 7.19
N SER A 269 24.83 -1.97 7.04
CA SER A 269 23.88 -1.67 5.96
C SER A 269 22.88 -0.57 6.31
N GLY A 270 22.65 -0.29 7.60
CA GLY A 270 21.56 0.56 8.07
C GLY A 270 20.18 -0.06 7.91
N GLU A 271 20.07 -1.36 7.58
CA GLU A 271 18.79 -2.05 7.42
C GLU A 271 18.05 -2.09 8.76
N PRO A 272 16.80 -1.58 8.82
CA PRO A 272 16.01 -1.60 10.05
C PRO A 272 15.47 -3.01 10.39
N GLU A 273 15.34 -3.29 11.68
CA GLU A 273 14.82 -4.55 12.20
C GLU A 273 13.28 -4.59 12.17
N PHE A 274 12.68 -4.58 10.99
CA PHE A 274 11.22 -4.52 10.80
C PHE A 274 10.43 -5.75 11.23
N LYS A 275 11.08 -6.89 11.41
CA LYS A 275 10.42 -8.19 11.51
C LYS A 275 10.40 -8.73 12.92
N HIS A 276 10.96 -8.01 13.87
CA HIS A 276 11.07 -8.44 15.26
C HIS A 276 10.96 -7.24 16.20
N THR A 277 9.75 -6.84 16.53
CA THR A 277 9.52 -5.86 17.61
C THR A 277 8.67 -6.49 18.68
N PRO A 278 9.15 -6.55 19.95
CA PRO A 278 8.33 -6.98 21.07
C PRO A 278 7.14 -6.04 21.28
N VAL A 279 5.94 -6.60 21.37
CA VAL A 279 4.69 -5.85 21.52
C VAL A 279 3.73 -6.54 22.48
N THR A 280 2.78 -5.76 22.98
CA THR A 280 1.56 -6.25 23.61
C THR A 280 0.36 -5.74 22.84
N ILE A 281 -0.81 -6.34 23.08
CA ILE A 281 -2.07 -5.94 22.50
C ILE A 281 -3.16 -5.86 23.56
N GLN A 282 -4.10 -4.95 23.37
CA GLN A 282 -5.29 -4.87 24.21
C GLN A 282 -6.51 -4.43 23.38
N PRO A 283 -7.73 -4.88 23.75
CA PRO A 283 -8.94 -4.43 23.08
C PRO A 283 -9.05 -2.91 23.13
N PHE A 284 -9.35 -2.30 21.97
CA PHE A 284 -9.65 -0.87 21.90
C PHE A 284 -11.18 -0.70 21.95
N TYR A 285 -11.67 -0.37 23.13
CA TYR A 285 -13.10 -0.25 23.37
C TYR A 285 -13.66 1.04 22.82
N THR A 286 -14.76 0.93 22.10
CA THR A 286 -15.55 2.04 21.56
C THR A 286 -17.02 1.82 21.91
N THR A 287 -17.77 2.90 22.06
CA THR A 287 -19.19 2.87 22.39
C THR A 287 -20.05 2.64 21.17
N TRP A 288 -19.58 3.08 20.00
CA TRP A 288 -20.26 2.85 18.73
C TRP A 288 -19.25 2.70 17.60
N GLN A 289 -19.71 2.10 16.52
CA GLN A 289 -19.04 2.07 15.23
C GLN A 289 -19.97 2.62 14.15
N GLY A 290 -19.39 3.13 13.07
CA GLY A 290 -20.18 3.71 12.00
C GLY A 290 -19.45 3.66 10.65
N VAL A 291 -20.20 3.91 9.61
CA VAL A 291 -19.67 4.07 8.27
C VAL A 291 -20.24 5.34 7.63
N LEU A 292 -19.32 6.16 7.13
CA LEU A 292 -19.65 7.40 6.43
C LEU A 292 -19.20 7.28 4.98
N TYR A 293 -20.07 7.67 4.07
CA TYR A 293 -19.75 7.85 2.66
C TYR A 293 -19.84 9.33 2.31
N ILE A 294 -18.83 9.85 1.65
CA ILE A 294 -18.80 11.23 1.16
C ILE A 294 -18.51 11.20 -0.32
N ARG A 295 -19.32 11.89 -1.12
CA ARG A 295 -19.08 12.09 -2.54
C ARG A 295 -17.74 12.79 -2.76
N GLU A 296 -16.99 12.34 -3.74
CA GLU A 296 -15.71 12.93 -4.13
C GLU A 296 -15.86 14.44 -4.38
N GLY A 297 -14.94 15.23 -3.82
CA GLY A 297 -14.98 16.69 -3.84
C GLY A 297 -15.62 17.35 -2.59
N TYR A 298 -16.24 16.56 -1.71
CA TYR A 298 -16.82 17.06 -0.46
C TYR A 298 -16.06 16.63 0.79
N ASP A 299 -14.91 15.98 0.66
CA ASP A 299 -14.13 15.45 1.78
C ASP A 299 -13.63 16.55 2.75
N SER A 300 -13.34 17.73 2.25
CA SER A 300 -12.88 18.86 3.08
C SER A 300 -13.89 19.26 4.16
N HIS A 301 -15.17 19.02 3.94
CA HIS A 301 -16.23 19.36 4.90
C HIS A 301 -16.18 18.54 6.20
N ILE A 302 -15.58 17.36 6.18
CA ILE A 302 -15.57 16.43 7.31
C ILE A 302 -14.21 16.30 8.01
N GLN A 303 -13.17 16.97 7.51
CA GLN A 303 -11.81 16.80 8.07
C GLN A 303 -11.73 17.15 9.54
N GLU A 304 -12.30 18.27 9.96
CA GLU A 304 -12.34 18.67 11.35
C GLU A 304 -13.09 17.65 12.22
N SER A 305 -14.21 17.15 11.73
CA SER A 305 -15.02 16.16 12.45
C SER A 305 -14.29 14.83 12.63
N LEU A 306 -13.49 14.41 11.65
CA LEU A 306 -12.69 13.19 11.74
C LEU A 306 -11.62 13.29 12.84
N HIS A 307 -11.07 14.48 13.11
CA HIS A 307 -10.09 14.67 14.19
C HIS A 307 -10.68 14.41 15.58
N HIS A 308 -11.99 14.50 15.72
CA HIS A 308 -12.69 14.23 16.99
C HIS A 308 -13.09 12.75 17.16
N CYS A 309 -12.99 11.93 16.12
CA CYS A 309 -13.24 10.48 16.23
C CYS A 309 -12.06 9.78 16.90
N ALA A 310 -12.35 8.84 17.79
CA ALA A 310 -11.32 8.03 18.44
C ALA A 310 -10.56 7.14 17.45
N TRP A 311 -11.20 6.72 16.36
CA TRP A 311 -10.61 5.97 15.28
C TRP A 311 -11.37 6.14 13.96
N TRP A 312 -10.64 6.27 12.87
CA TRP A 312 -11.21 6.24 11.52
C TRP A 312 -10.21 5.70 10.49
N THR A 313 -10.74 5.18 9.38
CA THR A 313 -9.95 4.86 8.18
C THR A 313 -10.72 5.21 6.92
N LYS A 314 -10.00 5.75 5.91
CA LYS A 314 -10.53 6.19 4.61
C LYS A 314 -10.28 5.13 3.55
N VAL A 315 -11.29 4.82 2.76
CA VAL A 315 -11.25 3.87 1.65
C VAL A 315 -11.73 4.56 0.38
N LYS A 316 -10.90 4.62 -0.65
CA LYS A 316 -11.27 5.17 -1.95
C LYS A 316 -12.24 4.23 -2.67
N MET A 317 -13.36 4.77 -3.10
CA MET A 317 -14.35 4.07 -3.92
C MET A 317 -14.65 4.87 -5.21
N VAL A 318 -15.49 4.33 -6.09
CA VAL A 318 -15.87 5.04 -7.32
C VAL A 318 -16.86 6.15 -7.01
N LYS A 319 -16.50 7.40 -7.31
CA LYS A 319 -17.26 8.64 -7.04
C LYS A 319 -17.51 8.97 -5.56
N THR A 320 -16.93 8.23 -4.63
CA THR A 320 -17.12 8.47 -3.19
C THR A 320 -15.90 7.98 -2.42
N ASN A 321 -15.70 8.52 -1.22
CA ASN A 321 -14.82 7.95 -0.22
C ASN A 321 -15.68 7.37 0.90
N ARG A 322 -15.30 6.21 1.39
CA ARG A 322 -15.89 5.57 2.56
C ARG A 322 -14.96 5.77 3.75
N TYR A 323 -15.53 6.07 4.90
CA TYR A 323 -14.83 6.15 6.17
C TYR A 323 -15.46 5.13 7.13
N GLU A 324 -14.66 4.21 7.65
CA GLU A 324 -15.04 3.42 8.81
C GLU A 324 -14.69 4.24 10.05
N LEU A 325 -15.62 4.32 11.00
CA LEU A 325 -15.54 5.21 12.15
C LEU A 325 -15.76 4.41 13.44
N ALA A 326 -15.13 4.87 14.52
CA ALA A 326 -15.42 4.38 15.86
C ALA A 326 -15.12 5.47 16.89
N ASP A 327 -15.94 5.55 17.96
CA ASP A 327 -15.74 6.56 18.99
C ASP A 327 -16.08 6.03 20.38
N ARG A 328 -15.59 6.76 21.38
CA ARG A 328 -15.81 6.55 22.81
C ARG A 328 -16.87 7.45 23.40
N GLN A 329 -17.32 8.48 22.70
CA GLN A 329 -18.45 9.30 23.10
C GLN A 329 -19.72 8.45 23.17
N THR A 330 -20.66 8.82 24.04
CA THR A 330 -21.94 8.10 24.10
C THR A 330 -22.71 8.30 22.79
N PHE A 331 -23.53 7.32 22.42
CA PHE A 331 -24.39 7.43 21.24
C PHE A 331 -25.26 8.70 21.28
N HIS A 332 -25.79 9.04 22.45
CA HIS A 332 -26.62 10.25 22.68
C HIS A 332 -25.84 11.55 22.41
N ASP A 333 -24.59 11.66 22.88
CA ASP A 333 -23.77 12.87 22.65
C ASP A 333 -23.38 13.00 21.19
N THR A 334 -23.10 11.87 20.52
CA THR A 334 -22.83 11.83 19.08
C THR A 334 -24.05 12.30 18.28
N GLN A 335 -25.26 11.89 18.64
CA GLN A 335 -26.49 12.34 17.98
C GLN A 335 -26.69 13.86 18.11
N LYS A 336 -26.50 14.43 19.30
CA LYS A 336 -26.60 15.87 19.49
C LYS A 336 -25.64 16.64 18.59
N ASN A 337 -24.47 16.08 18.31
CA ASN A 337 -23.41 16.70 17.53
C ASN A 337 -23.43 16.28 16.06
N LEU A 338 -24.41 15.48 15.62
CA LEU A 338 -24.44 14.91 14.27
C LEU A 338 -24.40 15.97 13.17
N LYS A 339 -25.11 17.09 13.34
CA LYS A 339 -25.08 18.22 12.39
C LYS A 339 -23.74 18.93 12.35
N SER A 340 -23.01 18.97 13.46
CA SER A 340 -21.65 19.50 13.51
C SER A 340 -20.67 18.51 12.86
N PHE A 341 -20.94 17.22 13.02
CA PHE A 341 -20.13 16.17 12.39
C PHE A 341 -20.26 16.17 10.86
N LEU A 342 -21.47 16.47 10.34
CA LEU A 342 -21.76 16.58 8.91
C LEU A 342 -22.21 18.03 8.60
N PRO A 343 -21.27 18.97 8.38
CA PRO A 343 -21.57 20.39 8.25
C PRO A 343 -22.15 20.76 6.87
N PHE A 344 -23.27 20.14 6.50
CA PHE A 344 -24.04 20.43 5.29
C PHE A 344 -25.33 21.18 5.68
N ALA A 345 -25.16 22.33 6.36
CA ALA A 345 -26.29 23.10 6.93
C ALA A 345 -26.93 24.11 5.97
N ASP A 346 -26.42 24.23 4.75
CA ASP A 346 -26.94 25.09 3.68
C ASP A 346 -28.33 24.58 3.20
N GLU A 347 -29.27 25.48 2.96
CA GLU A 347 -30.62 25.19 2.44
C GLU A 347 -30.62 24.42 1.11
N THR A 348 -29.49 24.39 0.39
CA THR A 348 -29.32 23.59 -0.84
C THR A 348 -29.24 22.10 -0.62
N PHE A 349 -29.03 21.65 0.64
CA PHE A 349 -28.95 20.25 0.99
C PHE A 349 -30.23 19.73 1.65
N GLU A 350 -30.76 18.63 1.10
CA GLU A 350 -31.88 17.90 1.69
C GLU A 350 -31.33 16.87 2.69
N TRP A 351 -31.81 16.92 3.95
CA TRP A 351 -31.47 15.98 5.00
C TRP A 351 -32.58 14.96 5.22
N LEU A 352 -32.24 13.68 5.21
CA LEU A 352 -33.11 12.58 5.62
C LEU A 352 -32.43 11.83 6.77
N SER A 353 -33.14 11.59 7.87
CA SER A 353 -32.60 10.85 9.01
C SER A 353 -33.65 9.89 9.62
N ILE A 354 -33.14 8.79 10.17
CA ILE A 354 -33.87 7.84 11.02
C ILE A 354 -33.03 7.64 12.26
N GLU A 355 -33.67 7.65 13.43
CA GLU A 355 -33.03 7.44 14.72
C GLU A 355 -33.85 6.43 15.53
N ASP A 356 -33.15 5.46 16.12
CA ASP A 356 -33.69 4.53 17.12
C ASP A 356 -32.72 4.43 18.29
N ILE A 357 -33.04 5.14 19.36
CA ILE A 357 -32.21 5.19 20.56
C ILE A 357 -32.09 3.81 21.21
N SER A 358 -33.17 3.02 21.17
CA SER A 358 -33.23 1.71 21.82
C SER A 358 -32.29 0.69 21.18
N SER A 359 -32.12 0.77 19.87
CA SER A 359 -31.23 -0.07 19.06
C SER A 359 -29.87 0.58 18.79
N GLN A 360 -29.61 1.77 19.33
CA GLN A 360 -28.41 2.57 19.05
C GLN A 360 -28.16 2.74 17.54
N LEU A 361 -29.21 3.05 16.79
CA LEU A 361 -29.18 3.19 15.36
C LEU A 361 -29.45 4.65 14.96
N SER A 362 -28.57 5.19 14.12
CA SER A 362 -28.76 6.51 13.49
C SER A 362 -28.28 6.46 12.05
N HIS A 363 -29.19 6.73 11.12
CA HIS A 363 -28.89 6.84 9.69
C HIS A 363 -29.21 8.25 9.22
N SER A 364 -28.25 8.89 8.55
CA SER A 364 -28.40 10.23 7.98
C SER A 364 -27.94 10.24 6.54
N ILE A 365 -28.77 10.81 5.67
CA ILE A 365 -28.52 10.91 4.23
C ILE A 365 -28.60 12.39 3.84
N ILE A 366 -27.64 12.85 3.07
CA ILE A 366 -27.58 14.21 2.56
C ILE A 366 -27.63 14.15 1.04
N LEU A 367 -28.56 14.89 0.49
CA LEU A 367 -28.80 14.99 -0.95
C LEU A 367 -28.66 16.44 -1.40
N LYS A 368 -28.23 16.63 -2.65
CA LYS A 368 -28.29 17.90 -3.36
C LYS A 368 -28.83 17.65 -4.76
N ASP A 369 -29.93 18.30 -5.13
CA ASP A 369 -30.59 18.11 -6.45
C ASP A 369 -30.93 16.64 -6.75
N GLY A 370 -31.23 15.84 -5.72
CA GLY A 370 -31.51 14.40 -5.84
C GLY A 370 -30.28 13.52 -5.99
N ILE A 371 -29.08 14.10 -5.91
CA ILE A 371 -27.79 13.39 -5.93
C ILE A 371 -27.38 13.13 -4.47
N VAL A 372 -26.94 11.92 -4.14
CA VAL A 372 -26.41 11.61 -2.81
C VAL A 372 -25.02 12.24 -2.64
N ILE A 373 -24.87 13.07 -1.61
CA ILE A 373 -23.63 13.76 -1.23
C ILE A 373 -22.95 13.04 -0.09
N ALA A 374 -23.72 12.69 0.93
CA ALA A 374 -23.21 11.94 2.08
C ALA A 374 -24.22 10.92 2.58
N SER A 375 -23.75 9.85 3.21
CA SER A 375 -24.57 8.98 4.04
C SER A 375 -23.76 8.49 5.23
N LEU A 376 -24.31 8.65 6.44
CA LEU A 376 -23.70 8.21 7.69
C LEU A 376 -24.62 7.18 8.34
N TYR A 377 -24.01 6.09 8.75
CA TYR A 377 -24.66 5.00 9.48
C TYR A 377 -23.89 4.79 10.78
N ILE A 378 -24.56 4.92 11.91
CA ILE A 378 -24.06 4.55 13.23
C ILE A 378 -24.99 3.45 13.73
N ALA A 379 -24.44 2.28 14.01
CA ALA A 379 -25.21 1.12 14.45
C ALA A 379 -24.28 0.09 15.10
N PRO A 380 -24.82 -0.91 15.83
CA PRO A 380 -24.10 -2.12 16.12
C PRO A 380 -23.49 -2.73 14.84
N PRO A 381 -22.31 -3.35 14.89
CA PRO A 381 -21.59 -3.81 13.70
C PRO A 381 -22.42 -4.70 12.75
N ASP A 382 -23.28 -5.56 13.31
CA ASP A 382 -24.13 -6.50 12.56
C ASP A 382 -25.29 -5.79 11.83
N LEU A 383 -25.62 -4.56 12.21
CA LEU A 383 -26.70 -3.77 11.63
C LEU A 383 -26.18 -2.70 10.64
N LEU A 384 -24.87 -2.57 10.49
CA LEU A 384 -24.30 -1.67 9.51
C LEU A 384 -24.57 -2.18 8.08
N PRO A 385 -24.90 -1.30 7.13
CA PRO A 385 -25.24 -1.68 5.77
C PRO A 385 -24.09 -2.34 5.01
N ASP A 386 -24.43 -3.14 3.99
CA ASP A 386 -23.43 -3.67 3.06
C ASP A 386 -22.66 -2.54 2.38
N ARG A 387 -21.33 -2.60 2.46
CA ARG A 387 -20.43 -1.53 2.06
C ARG A 387 -20.45 -1.25 0.55
N ASP A 388 -20.49 -2.29 -0.26
CA ASP A 388 -20.44 -2.18 -1.72
C ASP A 388 -21.78 -1.75 -2.28
N TRP A 389 -22.87 -2.21 -1.68
CA TRP A 389 -24.20 -1.78 -2.06
C TRP A 389 -24.41 -0.27 -1.86
N VAL A 390 -24.10 0.27 -0.69
CA VAL A 390 -24.19 1.73 -0.46
C VAL A 390 -23.35 2.50 -1.45
N ALA A 391 -22.08 2.10 -1.64
CA ALA A 391 -21.19 2.74 -2.61
C ALA A 391 -21.73 2.70 -4.03
N SER A 392 -22.48 1.64 -4.39
CA SER A 392 -23.10 1.53 -5.72
C SER A 392 -24.13 2.63 -6.00
N LEU A 393 -24.79 3.11 -4.96
CA LEU A 393 -25.79 4.18 -5.08
C LEU A 393 -25.17 5.55 -5.38
N PHE A 394 -23.92 5.78 -4.97
CA PHE A 394 -23.17 7.00 -5.32
C PHE A 394 -22.78 7.08 -6.82
N LYS A 395 -22.81 5.96 -7.53
CA LYS A 395 -22.55 5.94 -8.98
C LYS A 395 -23.72 6.49 -9.81
N ARG A 396 -24.94 6.53 -9.21
CA ARG A 396 -26.14 7.02 -9.88
C ARG A 396 -26.12 8.55 -10.00
N GLU A 397 -26.68 9.06 -11.08
CA GLU A 397 -26.82 10.50 -11.27
C GLU A 397 -27.85 11.10 -10.30
N ARG A 398 -28.99 10.40 -10.13
CA ARG A 398 -30.03 10.77 -9.16
C ARG A 398 -30.62 9.53 -8.51
N LEU A 399 -31.06 9.66 -7.28
CA LEU A 399 -31.77 8.58 -6.58
C LEU A 399 -33.28 8.67 -6.81
N SER A 400 -33.89 7.56 -7.20
CA SER A 400 -35.36 7.43 -7.18
C SER A 400 -35.89 7.42 -5.74
N ALA A 401 -37.17 7.69 -5.54
CA ALA A 401 -37.80 7.61 -4.20
C ALA A 401 -37.57 6.24 -3.53
N LEU A 402 -37.56 5.16 -4.30
CA LEU A 402 -37.28 3.82 -3.82
C LEU A 402 -35.83 3.66 -3.31
N HIS A 403 -34.85 4.16 -4.09
CA HIS A 403 -33.45 4.15 -3.67
C HIS A 403 -33.19 5.02 -2.43
N ARG A 404 -33.89 6.15 -2.29
CA ARG A 404 -33.78 7.01 -1.09
C ARG A 404 -34.29 6.27 0.16
N LYS A 405 -35.44 5.57 0.04
CA LYS A 405 -35.97 4.75 1.15
C LYS A 405 -35.01 3.62 1.53
N ALA A 406 -34.49 2.90 0.54
CA ALA A 406 -33.55 1.82 0.76
C ALA A 406 -32.25 2.32 1.42
N LEU A 407 -31.69 3.42 0.92
CA LEU A 407 -30.47 4.04 1.45
C LEU A 407 -30.70 4.50 2.92
N LEU A 408 -31.84 5.14 3.21
CA LEU A 408 -32.19 5.56 4.55
C LEU A 408 -32.41 4.38 5.51
N ALA A 409 -33.01 3.29 5.02
CA ALA A 409 -33.17 2.06 5.79
C ALA A 409 -31.83 1.30 5.99
N GLY A 410 -30.80 1.62 5.20
CA GLY A 410 -29.53 0.88 5.23
C GLY A 410 -29.62 -0.53 4.61
N MET A 411 -30.69 -0.83 3.87
CA MET A 411 -30.95 -2.16 3.34
C MET A 411 -31.36 -2.11 1.86
N PRO A 412 -30.81 -2.99 1.01
CA PRO A 412 -31.25 -3.11 -0.37
C PRO A 412 -32.68 -3.64 -0.47
N MET A 413 -33.44 -3.18 -1.48
CA MET A 413 -34.84 -3.56 -1.71
C MET A 413 -35.01 -5.00 -2.23
N SER A 414 -33.96 -5.62 -2.70
CA SER A 414 -33.90 -7.00 -3.15
C SER A 414 -32.63 -7.65 -2.65
N ALA A 415 -32.64 -8.99 -2.50
CA ALA A 415 -31.43 -9.72 -2.13
C ALA A 415 -30.28 -9.33 -3.09
N THR A 416 -29.21 -8.78 -2.56
CA THR A 416 -27.98 -8.56 -3.32
C THR A 416 -27.25 -9.90 -3.46
N ASN A 417 -26.63 -10.14 -4.62
CA ASN A 417 -25.70 -11.24 -4.76
C ASN A 417 -24.56 -11.05 -3.74
N ASN A 418 -24.55 -11.87 -2.72
CA ASN A 418 -23.48 -11.83 -1.70
C ASN A 418 -22.28 -12.65 -2.22
N ASP A 419 -21.48 -12.03 -3.09
CA ASP A 419 -20.24 -12.63 -3.61
C ASP A 419 -19.16 -12.80 -2.51
N GLY A 420 -19.38 -12.22 -1.32
CA GLY A 420 -18.44 -12.22 -0.19
C GLY A 420 -17.23 -11.29 -0.39
N PRO A 421 -16.29 -11.30 0.57
CA PRO A 421 -15.07 -10.48 0.48
C PRO A 421 -14.31 -10.72 -0.82
N LEU A 422 -13.78 -9.65 -1.41
CA LEU A 422 -13.09 -9.71 -2.69
C LEU A 422 -11.81 -10.55 -2.61
N VAL A 423 -11.67 -11.54 -3.49
CA VAL A 423 -10.46 -12.37 -3.64
C VAL A 423 -9.71 -12.01 -4.91
N CYS A 424 -10.36 -11.87 -6.04
CA CYS A 424 -9.72 -11.52 -7.29
C CYS A 424 -10.05 -10.06 -7.68
N SER A 425 -9.12 -9.13 -7.43
CA SER A 425 -9.28 -7.71 -7.76
C SER A 425 -9.37 -7.45 -9.26
N CYS A 426 -8.67 -8.25 -10.10
CA CYS A 426 -8.68 -8.10 -11.55
C CYS A 426 -10.06 -8.34 -12.18
N PHE A 427 -10.76 -9.37 -11.69
CA PHE A 427 -12.05 -9.81 -12.25
C PHE A 427 -13.22 -9.60 -11.27
N LYS A 428 -12.98 -8.95 -10.12
CA LYS A 428 -13.98 -8.66 -9.08
C LYS A 428 -14.74 -9.90 -8.62
N VAL A 429 -14.01 -10.97 -8.32
CA VAL A 429 -14.59 -12.24 -7.85
C VAL A 429 -14.42 -12.35 -6.34
N GLY A 430 -15.54 -12.47 -5.64
CA GLY A 430 -15.58 -12.60 -4.18
C GLY A 430 -15.42 -14.05 -3.70
N LYS A 431 -15.14 -14.18 -2.39
CA LYS A 431 -14.88 -15.45 -1.71
C LYS A 431 -16.06 -16.43 -1.82
N ASN A 432 -17.29 -15.96 -1.58
CA ASN A 432 -18.48 -16.81 -1.58
C ASN A 432 -18.74 -17.40 -2.96
N LYS A 433 -18.55 -16.60 -4.01
CA LYS A 433 -18.69 -17.04 -5.39
C LYS A 433 -17.66 -18.10 -5.77
N ILE A 434 -16.42 -17.97 -5.26
CA ILE A 434 -15.40 -19.00 -5.46
C ILE A 434 -15.77 -20.28 -4.72
N ILE A 435 -16.20 -20.19 -3.46
CA ILE A 435 -16.65 -21.35 -2.66
C ILE A 435 -17.84 -22.04 -3.32
N GLU A 436 -18.82 -21.28 -3.79
CA GLU A 436 -19.97 -21.82 -4.51
C GLU A 436 -19.52 -22.60 -5.76
N ALA A 437 -18.64 -22.02 -6.57
CA ALA A 437 -18.10 -22.70 -7.74
C ALA A 437 -17.32 -23.98 -7.35
N ILE A 438 -16.52 -23.94 -6.29
CA ILE A 438 -15.77 -25.10 -5.80
C ILE A 438 -16.75 -26.22 -5.42
N LYS A 439 -17.80 -25.92 -4.64
CA LYS A 439 -18.77 -26.89 -4.15
C LYS A 439 -19.69 -27.44 -5.28
N THR A 440 -20.16 -26.55 -6.18
CA THR A 440 -21.12 -26.96 -7.23
C THR A 440 -20.46 -27.71 -8.39
N GLN A 441 -19.21 -27.42 -8.69
CA GLN A 441 -18.47 -28.02 -9.81
C GLN A 441 -17.38 -29.00 -9.38
N ASN A 442 -17.31 -29.32 -8.09
CA ASN A 442 -16.31 -30.24 -7.49
C ASN A 442 -14.86 -29.84 -7.89
N ILE A 443 -14.54 -28.57 -7.80
CA ILE A 443 -13.23 -28.02 -8.20
C ILE A 443 -12.15 -28.47 -7.21
N THR A 444 -11.08 -29.05 -7.75
CA THR A 444 -9.92 -29.55 -6.97
C THR A 444 -8.62 -28.79 -7.27
N HIS A 445 -8.60 -27.93 -8.30
CA HIS A 445 -7.40 -27.23 -8.73
C HIS A 445 -7.72 -25.78 -9.16
N GLU A 446 -6.82 -24.85 -8.85
CA GLU A 446 -7.05 -23.41 -9.12
C GLU A 446 -7.24 -23.07 -10.62
N LYS A 447 -6.68 -23.86 -11.54
CA LYS A 447 -6.93 -23.65 -12.97
C LYS A 447 -8.40 -23.82 -13.36
N GLN A 448 -9.14 -24.65 -12.64
CA GLN A 448 -10.57 -24.83 -12.87
C GLN A 448 -11.35 -23.60 -12.40
N VAL A 449 -10.96 -23.00 -11.27
CA VAL A 449 -11.52 -21.71 -10.82
C VAL A 449 -11.23 -20.62 -11.86
N THR A 450 -10.02 -20.61 -12.41
CA THR A 450 -9.66 -19.65 -13.48
C THR A 450 -10.52 -19.87 -14.73
N ALA A 451 -10.79 -21.12 -15.11
CA ALA A 451 -11.60 -21.43 -16.28
C ALA A 451 -13.04 -20.95 -16.15
N CYS A 452 -13.68 -21.12 -14.98
CA CYS A 452 -15.08 -20.76 -14.79
C CYS A 452 -15.29 -19.30 -14.35
N LEU A 453 -14.39 -18.72 -13.55
CA LEU A 453 -14.55 -17.39 -12.95
C LEU A 453 -13.50 -16.36 -13.40
N LYS A 454 -12.54 -16.76 -14.21
CA LYS A 454 -11.34 -15.97 -14.61
C LYS A 454 -10.44 -15.59 -13.44
N ALA A 455 -10.80 -15.88 -12.19
CA ALA A 455 -10.00 -15.55 -11.02
C ALA A 455 -8.64 -16.28 -11.08
N GLY A 456 -7.55 -15.53 -10.86
CA GLY A 456 -6.18 -16.04 -11.03
C GLY A 456 -5.64 -15.97 -12.47
N GLY A 457 -6.46 -15.64 -13.45
CA GLY A 457 -6.09 -15.69 -14.88
C GLY A 457 -5.39 -14.45 -15.43
N ASN A 458 -5.18 -13.40 -14.63
CA ASN A 458 -4.46 -12.18 -15.04
C ASN A 458 -3.14 -12.06 -14.26
N CYS A 459 -3.13 -11.32 -13.14
CA CYS A 459 -1.90 -11.09 -12.37
C CYS A 459 -1.47 -12.31 -11.52
N GLY A 460 -2.36 -13.28 -11.27
CA GLY A 460 -2.08 -14.47 -10.49
C GLY A 460 -1.94 -14.28 -8.98
N SER A 461 -1.97 -13.05 -8.46
CA SER A 461 -1.71 -12.75 -7.04
C SER A 461 -2.74 -13.38 -6.07
N CYS A 462 -3.95 -13.69 -6.54
CA CYS A 462 -4.98 -14.35 -5.74
C CYS A 462 -4.87 -15.89 -5.73
N LEU A 463 -4.00 -16.51 -6.52
CA LEU A 463 -3.88 -17.97 -6.59
C LEU A 463 -3.58 -18.64 -5.24
N PRO A 464 -2.71 -18.12 -4.36
CA PRO A 464 -2.49 -18.71 -3.04
C PRO A 464 -3.75 -18.76 -2.19
N GLU A 465 -4.57 -17.70 -2.23
CA GLU A 465 -5.85 -17.63 -1.49
C GLU A 465 -6.89 -18.61 -2.07
N ILE A 466 -6.99 -18.69 -3.39
CA ILE A 466 -7.85 -19.65 -4.09
C ILE A 466 -7.48 -21.09 -3.70
N ARG A 467 -6.19 -21.45 -3.66
CA ARG A 467 -5.71 -22.76 -3.19
C ARG A 467 -6.13 -23.03 -1.76
N GLY A 468 -6.03 -22.02 -0.89
CA GLY A 468 -6.49 -22.10 0.50
C GLY A 468 -7.99 -22.42 0.60
N LEU A 469 -8.83 -21.76 -0.21
CA LEU A 469 -10.26 -22.00 -0.27
C LEU A 469 -10.61 -23.41 -0.78
N ILE A 470 -9.91 -23.88 -1.81
CA ILE A 470 -10.11 -25.26 -2.31
C ILE A 470 -9.79 -26.27 -1.20
N LYS A 471 -8.64 -26.09 -0.53
CA LYS A 471 -8.25 -26.99 0.57
C LYS A 471 -9.25 -26.98 1.72
N ALA A 472 -9.75 -25.80 2.10
CA ALA A 472 -10.76 -25.67 3.16
C ALA A 472 -12.07 -26.40 2.80
N CYS A 473 -12.57 -26.21 1.57
CA CYS A 473 -13.78 -26.89 1.11
C CYS A 473 -13.61 -28.42 1.02
N GLN A 474 -12.42 -28.93 0.71
CA GLN A 474 -12.15 -30.36 0.70
C GLN A 474 -12.15 -30.96 2.11
N GLN A 475 -11.61 -30.26 3.10
CA GLN A 475 -11.60 -30.70 4.50
C GLN A 475 -13.00 -30.73 5.14
N GLU A 476 -13.93 -29.86 4.69
CA GLU A 476 -15.34 -29.89 5.13
C GLU A 476 -16.11 -31.09 4.61
N VAL A 477 -15.65 -31.77 3.57
CA VAL A 477 -16.33 -32.95 2.99
C VAL A 477 -15.86 -34.27 3.64
N GLU A 478 -14.69 -34.25 4.34
CA GLU A 478 -14.12 -35.43 5.00
C GLU A 478 -14.55 -35.58 6.46
N VAL A 479 -15.36 -34.66 6.99
CA VAL A 479 -15.97 -34.71 8.35
C VAL A 479 -17.45 -34.98 8.25
#